data_6d55bd3bd4797f29bd51f67586ebe1b6
#
_entry.id   6d55bd3bd4797f29bd51f67586ebe1b6
#
_cell.length_a   1.000
_cell.length_b   1.000
_cell.length_c   1.000
_cell.angle_alpha   90.00
_cell.angle_beta   90.00
_cell.angle_gamma   90.00
#
_symmetry.space_group_name_H-M   'P 1'
#
loop_
_entity.id
_entity.type
_entity.pdbx_description
1 polymer ?
#
loop_
_entity_poly.entity_id
_entity_poly.type
_entity_poly.pdbx_seq_one_letter_code
_entity_poly.pdbx_strand_id
1 'polypeptide(L)'
;VNNKKICLIGLGYVGLPLAVAFAKKFKVVGFDISDDRIQELENGHDKTLEIDDELLQSVKSNIIYTGNIQDAKDCNIYIVTVPTPIDSTNRPDLTPLIESSRIVGTVLNRGDIVIYESTVYPGVTEDICVPELEKLSNIEFNKDFFCGYSPERINPGDREHTVTKILKVTSGSSPEVAIQVDELYKEVITAGTYLAPSIKVAEAAKVIENTQRDVNIALINELALIFDQMGIDTNEVIKAAATKWNFIKLTPGLVGGHCIGIDPYYLTFKAEEVGYKPDLILTARQINNGMSKYIADKTIKEMIKAGKTIKGSNILVLGVTFKEDCPDMRNTKVIDVIEELKDFGAEIDVYDPWVDHE
;
A
#
# COMPACT_ATOMS: atom_id res chain seq x y z
N VAL A 1 25.62 10.99 -17.63
CA VAL A 1 24.35 10.24 -17.50
C VAL A 1 24.55 8.75 -17.21
N ASN A 2 25.79 8.20 -17.38
CA ASN A 2 25.99 6.74 -17.42
C ASN A 2 26.52 6.08 -16.12
N ASN A 3 26.38 6.68 -14.95
CA ASN A 3 26.92 6.09 -13.71
C ASN A 3 25.87 5.85 -12.61
N LYS A 4 24.59 5.74 -12.97
CA LYS A 4 23.54 5.45 -11.99
C LYS A 4 23.56 3.95 -11.69
N LYS A 5 23.83 3.60 -10.44
CA LYS A 5 23.71 2.26 -9.87
C LYS A 5 22.63 2.33 -8.79
N ILE A 6 21.62 1.53 -8.93
CA ILE A 6 20.38 1.62 -8.13
C ILE A 6 20.32 0.43 -7.19
N CYS A 7 20.01 0.68 -5.92
CA CYS A 7 19.64 -0.34 -4.96
C CYS A 7 18.16 -0.21 -4.58
N LEU A 8 17.39 -1.28 -4.76
CA LEU A 8 16.03 -1.40 -4.26
C LEU A 8 16.04 -2.10 -2.90
N ILE A 9 15.44 -1.49 -1.88
CA ILE A 9 15.35 -2.01 -0.52
C ILE A 9 13.93 -2.50 -0.28
N GLY A 10 13.75 -3.81 -0.17
CA GLY A 10 12.47 -4.50 -0.12
C GLY A 10 12.02 -4.92 -1.52
N LEU A 11 11.83 -6.23 -1.73
CA LEU A 11 11.48 -6.83 -3.03
C LEU A 11 10.08 -7.45 -3.01
N GLY A 12 9.13 -6.79 -2.34
CA GLY A 12 7.72 -7.16 -2.32
C GLY A 12 6.96 -6.69 -3.57
N TYR A 13 5.63 -6.56 -3.43
CA TYR A 13 4.68 -6.14 -4.48
C TYR A 13 5.04 -4.81 -5.17
N VAL A 14 5.75 -3.93 -4.49
CA VAL A 14 6.19 -2.62 -4.99
C VAL A 14 7.59 -2.67 -5.53
N GLY A 15 8.52 -3.17 -4.71
CA GLY A 15 9.95 -3.09 -5.01
C GLY A 15 10.39 -3.96 -6.16
N LEU A 16 9.86 -5.17 -6.30
CA LEU A 16 10.27 -6.05 -7.41
C LEU A 16 9.85 -5.52 -8.78
N PRO A 17 8.59 -5.10 -9.02
CA PRO A 17 8.23 -4.50 -10.30
C PRO A 17 9.06 -3.27 -10.66
N LEU A 18 9.36 -2.44 -9.68
CA LEU A 18 10.20 -1.27 -9.88
C LEU A 18 11.67 -1.65 -10.16
N ALA A 19 12.23 -2.64 -9.44
CA ALA A 19 13.58 -3.16 -9.68
C ALA A 19 13.73 -3.70 -11.11
N VAL A 20 12.74 -4.46 -11.58
CA VAL A 20 12.70 -5.00 -12.95
C VAL A 20 12.58 -3.87 -13.97
N ALA A 21 11.74 -2.85 -13.71
CA ALA A 21 11.63 -1.71 -14.61
C ALA A 21 12.97 -0.96 -14.76
N PHE A 22 13.67 -0.70 -13.65
CA PHE A 22 14.99 -0.08 -13.70
C PHE A 22 16.05 -0.99 -14.32
N ALA A 23 16.03 -2.31 -14.07
CA ALA A 23 16.98 -3.26 -14.61
C ALA A 23 16.97 -3.37 -16.14
N LYS A 24 15.91 -2.91 -16.80
CA LYS A 24 15.88 -2.78 -18.28
C LYS A 24 16.88 -1.73 -18.80
N LYS A 25 17.30 -0.78 -17.97
CA LYS A 25 18.17 0.34 -18.39
C LYS A 25 19.44 0.49 -17.52
N PHE A 26 19.42 0.04 -16.27
CA PHE A 26 20.46 0.27 -15.28
C PHE A 26 20.94 -1.03 -14.67
N LYS A 27 22.10 -0.98 -13.99
CA LYS A 27 22.51 -2.02 -13.06
C LYS A 27 21.78 -1.82 -11.73
N VAL A 28 21.14 -2.87 -11.25
CA VAL A 28 20.29 -2.85 -10.06
C VAL A 28 20.79 -3.88 -9.06
N VAL A 29 20.82 -3.51 -7.80
CA VAL A 29 20.93 -4.41 -6.66
C VAL A 29 19.58 -4.47 -5.98
N GLY A 30 18.95 -5.62 -5.93
CA GLY A 30 17.73 -5.87 -5.17
C GLY A 30 18.11 -6.45 -3.82
N PHE A 31 17.85 -5.70 -2.75
CA PHE A 31 18.11 -6.12 -1.39
C PHE A 31 16.77 -6.48 -0.68
N ASP A 32 16.77 -7.63 -0.03
CA ASP A 32 15.67 -8.02 0.87
C ASP A 32 16.24 -8.72 2.10
N ILE A 33 15.57 -8.59 3.24
CA ILE A 33 15.97 -9.25 4.50
C ILE A 33 15.55 -10.72 4.54
N SER A 34 14.67 -11.15 3.64
CA SER A 34 14.19 -12.53 3.55
C SER A 34 15.07 -13.36 2.62
N ASP A 35 15.83 -14.29 3.18
CA ASP A 35 16.64 -15.23 2.41
C ASP A 35 15.78 -16.07 1.46
N ASP A 36 14.56 -16.45 1.89
CA ASP A 36 13.61 -17.20 1.05
C ASP A 36 13.21 -16.38 -0.18
N ARG A 37 12.99 -15.07 0.00
CA ARG A 37 12.65 -14.15 -1.10
C ARG A 37 13.81 -14.01 -2.10
N ILE A 38 15.02 -13.88 -1.59
CA ILE A 38 16.23 -13.80 -2.44
C ILE A 38 16.39 -15.10 -3.24
N GLN A 39 16.29 -16.25 -2.58
CA GLN A 39 16.45 -17.55 -3.24
C GLN A 39 15.39 -17.81 -4.31
N GLU A 40 14.15 -17.42 -4.04
CA GLU A 40 13.04 -17.48 -4.98
C GLU A 40 13.32 -16.67 -6.26
N LEU A 41 13.75 -15.41 -6.10
CA LEU A 41 14.05 -14.50 -7.21
C LEU A 41 15.31 -14.94 -8.00
N GLU A 42 16.34 -15.46 -7.34
CA GLU A 42 17.50 -16.04 -7.99
C GLU A 42 17.12 -17.24 -8.88
N ASN A 43 16.13 -18.04 -8.45
CA ASN A 43 15.55 -19.12 -9.23
C ASN A 43 14.67 -18.64 -10.40
N GLY A 44 14.40 -17.34 -10.48
CA GLY A 44 13.63 -16.72 -11.55
C GLY A 44 12.13 -16.86 -11.38
N HIS A 45 11.63 -16.96 -10.15
CA HIS A 45 10.22 -17.09 -9.81
C HIS A 45 9.78 -15.95 -8.89
N ASP A 46 8.52 -15.50 -9.04
CA ASP A 46 7.90 -14.49 -8.18
C ASP A 46 6.57 -15.01 -7.61
N LYS A 47 6.59 -15.44 -6.34
CA LYS A 47 5.37 -15.91 -5.64
C LYS A 47 4.31 -14.82 -5.45
N THR A 48 4.66 -13.53 -5.59
CA THR A 48 3.69 -12.45 -5.53
C THR A 48 2.88 -12.31 -6.82
N LEU A 49 3.29 -12.98 -7.90
CA LEU A 49 2.67 -13.01 -9.23
C LEU A 49 2.57 -11.61 -9.88
N GLU A 50 3.36 -10.65 -9.42
CA GLU A 50 3.43 -9.31 -10.00
C GLU A 50 4.32 -9.28 -11.26
N ILE A 51 5.34 -10.14 -11.31
CA ILE A 51 6.26 -10.27 -12.44
C ILE A 51 6.32 -11.71 -12.91
N ASP A 52 6.12 -11.92 -14.20
CA ASP A 52 6.26 -13.25 -14.79
C ASP A 52 7.71 -13.69 -14.92
N ASP A 53 7.92 -15.01 -14.97
CA ASP A 53 9.26 -15.61 -15.01
C ASP A 53 10.06 -15.19 -16.28
N GLU A 54 9.38 -14.98 -17.41
CA GLU A 54 10.02 -14.53 -18.65
C GLU A 54 10.62 -13.14 -18.50
N LEU A 55 9.89 -12.24 -17.84
CA LEU A 55 10.34 -10.87 -17.60
C LEU A 55 11.50 -10.84 -16.60
N LEU A 56 11.46 -11.66 -15.53
CA LEU A 56 12.60 -11.83 -14.61
C LEU A 56 13.85 -12.31 -15.32
N GLN A 57 13.74 -13.31 -16.19
CA GLN A 57 14.86 -13.82 -16.97
C GLN A 57 15.42 -12.75 -17.93
N SER A 58 14.57 -11.93 -18.52
CA SER A 58 15.01 -10.88 -19.48
C SER A 58 15.94 -9.83 -18.87
N VAL A 59 15.85 -9.60 -17.56
CA VAL A 59 16.67 -8.60 -16.83
C VAL A 59 17.78 -9.21 -15.99
N LYS A 60 17.91 -10.54 -15.95
CA LYS A 60 18.83 -11.28 -15.08
C LYS A 60 20.29 -10.80 -15.16
N SER A 61 20.74 -10.34 -16.31
CA SER A 61 22.11 -9.82 -16.49
C SER A 61 22.34 -8.44 -15.85
N ASN A 62 21.27 -7.74 -15.47
CA ASN A 62 21.32 -6.37 -14.96
C ASN A 62 20.90 -6.24 -13.51
N ILE A 63 20.36 -7.30 -12.90
CA ILE A 63 19.94 -7.29 -11.52
C ILE A 63 20.66 -8.37 -10.72
N ILE A 64 21.05 -8.03 -9.49
CA ILE A 64 21.60 -8.95 -8.50
C ILE A 64 20.66 -8.91 -7.30
N TYR A 65 20.23 -10.06 -6.82
CA TYR A 65 19.44 -10.20 -5.59
C TYR A 65 20.37 -10.57 -4.43
N THR A 66 20.22 -9.93 -3.27
CA THR A 66 21.10 -10.17 -2.12
C THR A 66 20.43 -9.85 -0.78
N GLY A 67 20.78 -10.62 0.24
CA GLY A 67 20.48 -10.33 1.65
C GLY A 67 21.58 -9.53 2.35
N ASN A 68 22.70 -9.21 1.64
CA ASN A 68 23.83 -8.48 2.21
C ASN A 68 23.90 -7.06 1.64
N ILE A 69 23.60 -6.05 2.46
CA ILE A 69 23.62 -4.64 2.02
C ILE A 69 25.00 -4.17 1.52
N GLN A 70 26.10 -4.83 1.92
CA GLN A 70 27.43 -4.46 1.46
C GLN A 70 27.62 -4.64 -0.06
N ASP A 71 26.82 -5.46 -0.70
CA ASP A 71 26.79 -5.61 -2.15
C ASP A 71 26.26 -4.37 -2.87
N ALA A 72 25.54 -3.50 -2.14
CA ALA A 72 25.01 -2.22 -2.63
C ALA A 72 25.92 -1.02 -2.34
N LYS A 73 27.09 -1.19 -1.73
CA LYS A 73 28.00 -0.09 -1.33
C LYS A 73 28.47 0.82 -2.48
N ASP A 74 28.45 0.31 -3.70
CA ASP A 74 28.82 1.05 -4.92
C ASP A 74 27.60 1.66 -5.63
N CYS A 75 26.39 1.51 -5.07
CA CYS A 75 25.21 2.19 -5.54
C CYS A 75 25.25 3.66 -5.12
N ASN A 76 24.58 4.50 -5.89
CA ASN A 76 24.46 5.94 -5.61
C ASN A 76 23.01 6.42 -5.55
N ILE A 77 22.07 5.50 -5.76
CA ILE A 77 20.63 5.72 -5.60
C ILE A 77 20.08 4.52 -4.84
N TYR A 78 19.43 4.80 -3.71
CA TYR A 78 18.77 3.81 -2.88
C TYR A 78 17.27 4.09 -2.90
N ILE A 79 16.43 3.12 -3.25
CA ILE A 79 14.97 3.27 -3.29
C ILE A 79 14.37 2.32 -2.27
N VAL A 80 13.71 2.89 -1.27
CA VAL A 80 13.14 2.15 -0.13
C VAL A 80 11.66 1.91 -0.37
N THR A 81 11.27 0.62 -0.44
CA THR A 81 9.93 0.15 -0.75
C THR A 81 9.39 -0.84 0.28
N VAL A 82 9.83 -0.70 1.52
CA VAL A 82 9.42 -1.56 2.64
C VAL A 82 7.97 -1.28 3.06
N PRO A 83 7.27 -2.27 3.67
CA PRO A 83 5.91 -2.09 4.13
C PRO A 83 5.84 -1.09 5.30
N THR A 84 4.70 -0.42 5.42
CA THR A 84 4.37 0.52 6.50
C THR A 84 3.01 0.13 7.08
N PRO A 85 2.95 -0.89 7.97
CA PRO A 85 1.71 -1.33 8.59
C PRO A 85 1.24 -0.38 9.70
N ILE A 86 0.11 -0.73 10.32
CA ILE A 86 -0.36 -0.14 11.58
C ILE A 86 -0.24 -1.19 12.70
N ASP A 87 -0.08 -0.72 13.92
CA ASP A 87 -0.13 -1.57 15.11
C ASP A 87 -1.58 -1.91 15.54
N SER A 88 -1.72 -2.71 16.59
CA SER A 88 -3.03 -3.12 17.14
C SER A 88 -3.88 -1.95 17.67
N THR A 89 -3.31 -0.76 17.80
CA THR A 89 -4.00 0.48 18.21
C THR A 89 -4.26 1.42 17.03
N ASN A 90 -4.10 0.94 15.80
CA ASN A 90 -4.23 1.69 14.55
C ASN A 90 -3.24 2.86 14.41
N ARG A 91 -2.05 2.76 15.03
CA ARG A 91 -0.98 3.74 14.86
C ARG A 91 0.01 3.27 13.81
N PRO A 92 0.61 4.20 13.02
CA PRO A 92 1.66 3.86 12.08
C PRO A 92 2.81 3.11 12.73
N ASP A 93 3.15 1.93 12.22
CA ASP A 93 4.37 1.22 12.58
C ASP A 93 5.47 1.55 11.54
N LEU A 94 6.36 2.44 11.91
CA LEU A 94 7.47 2.86 11.08
C LEU A 94 8.74 2.01 11.28
N THR A 95 8.68 0.94 12.07
CA THR A 95 9.84 0.09 12.37
C THR A 95 10.54 -0.41 11.09
N PRO A 96 9.84 -0.96 10.06
CA PRO A 96 10.52 -1.41 8.85
C PRO A 96 11.23 -0.25 8.11
N LEU A 97 10.65 0.94 8.14
CA LEU A 97 11.20 2.11 7.47
C LEU A 97 12.43 2.66 8.21
N ILE A 98 12.39 2.70 9.54
CA ILE A 98 13.52 3.09 10.39
C ILE A 98 14.68 2.12 10.21
N GLU A 99 14.42 0.81 10.27
CA GLU A 99 15.46 -0.20 10.12
C GLU A 99 16.05 -0.19 8.69
N SER A 100 15.24 -0.02 7.65
CA SER A 100 15.76 0.11 6.28
C SER A 100 16.63 1.37 6.13
N SER A 101 16.26 2.49 6.75
CA SER A 101 17.07 3.71 6.78
C SER A 101 18.41 3.49 7.50
N ARG A 102 18.41 2.74 8.61
CA ARG A 102 19.63 2.34 9.31
C ARG A 102 20.53 1.47 8.44
N ILE A 103 19.94 0.47 7.78
CA ILE A 103 20.68 -0.41 6.87
C ILE A 103 21.34 0.39 5.75
N VAL A 104 20.58 1.27 5.07
CA VAL A 104 21.10 2.14 4.00
C VAL A 104 22.19 3.07 4.55
N GLY A 105 22.01 3.65 5.73
CA GLY A 105 22.99 4.52 6.38
C GLY A 105 24.38 3.88 6.53
N THR A 106 24.48 2.55 6.65
CA THR A 106 25.77 1.84 6.77
C THR A 106 26.60 1.81 5.48
N VAL A 107 25.99 2.06 4.33
CA VAL A 107 26.64 2.01 3.00
C VAL A 107 26.54 3.34 2.23
N LEU A 108 25.85 4.34 2.81
CA LEU A 108 25.60 5.64 2.19
C LEU A 108 26.89 6.45 2.04
N ASN A 109 27.11 7.01 0.87
CA ASN A 109 28.27 7.82 0.55
C ASN A 109 27.89 9.26 0.17
N ARG A 110 28.90 10.13 0.06
CA ARG A 110 28.69 11.52 -0.38
C ARG A 110 28.22 11.58 -1.82
N GLY A 111 27.16 12.36 -2.04
CA GLY A 111 26.51 12.53 -3.34
C GLY A 111 25.37 11.55 -3.61
N ASP A 112 25.14 10.59 -2.72
CA ASP A 112 24.07 9.60 -2.89
C ASP A 112 22.69 10.19 -2.64
N ILE A 113 21.68 9.57 -3.23
CA ILE A 113 20.27 9.93 -3.07
C ILE A 113 19.51 8.72 -2.51
N VAL A 114 18.76 8.94 -1.42
CA VAL A 114 17.83 7.96 -0.85
C VAL A 114 16.40 8.39 -1.17
N ILE A 115 15.65 7.54 -1.89
CA ILE A 115 14.29 7.81 -2.32
C ILE A 115 13.36 6.87 -1.56
N TYR A 116 12.35 7.42 -0.89
CA TYR A 116 11.34 6.63 -0.20
C TYR A 116 10.07 6.53 -1.06
N GLU A 117 9.54 5.30 -1.17
CA GLU A 117 8.27 5.02 -1.86
C GLU A 117 7.18 4.50 -0.92
N SER A 118 7.58 4.04 0.26
CA SER A 118 6.65 3.56 1.28
C SER A 118 5.61 4.62 1.65
N THR A 119 4.37 4.21 1.88
CA THR A 119 3.31 5.13 2.31
C THR A 119 3.58 5.66 3.71
N VAL A 120 3.59 6.97 3.85
CA VAL A 120 3.88 7.64 5.12
C VAL A 120 3.03 8.92 5.27
N TYR A 121 2.89 9.42 6.50
CA TYR A 121 2.33 10.75 6.72
C TYR A 121 3.36 11.85 6.42
N PRO A 122 2.93 13.10 6.15
CA PRO A 122 3.85 14.20 5.84
C PRO A 122 4.89 14.45 6.91
N GLY A 123 6.16 14.44 6.52
CA GLY A 123 7.32 14.69 7.35
C GLY A 123 8.13 13.45 7.73
N VAL A 124 7.64 12.23 7.50
CA VAL A 124 8.36 11.01 7.92
C VAL A 124 9.73 10.91 7.26
N THR A 125 9.85 11.19 5.97
CA THR A 125 11.15 11.14 5.28
C THR A 125 12.18 12.05 5.94
N GLU A 126 11.82 13.32 6.15
CA GLU A 126 12.76 14.33 6.64
C GLU A 126 12.93 14.26 8.17
N ASP A 127 11.83 14.05 8.92
CA ASP A 127 11.84 14.19 10.39
C ASP A 127 12.17 12.84 11.10
N ILE A 128 12.03 11.68 10.43
CA ILE A 128 12.24 10.34 11.01
C ILE A 128 13.37 9.59 10.31
N CYS A 129 13.32 9.47 8.96
CA CYS A 129 14.28 8.64 8.23
C CYS A 129 15.66 9.31 8.11
N VAL A 130 15.70 10.60 7.80
CA VAL A 130 16.95 11.36 7.67
C VAL A 130 17.82 11.26 8.92
N PRO A 131 17.34 11.47 10.15
CA PRO A 131 18.16 11.34 11.35
C PRO A 131 18.83 9.94 11.51
N GLU A 132 18.14 8.88 11.07
CA GLU A 132 18.71 7.52 11.12
C GLU A 132 19.80 7.32 10.06
N LEU A 133 19.61 7.91 8.86
CA LEU A 133 20.65 7.93 7.82
C LEU A 133 21.90 8.68 8.29
N GLU A 134 21.75 9.89 8.83
CA GLU A 134 22.87 10.71 9.35
C GLU A 134 23.64 10.00 10.47
N LYS A 135 22.90 9.39 11.41
CA LYS A 135 23.48 8.67 12.55
C LYS A 135 24.40 7.53 12.14
N LEU A 136 24.04 6.77 11.11
CA LEU A 136 24.79 5.58 10.68
C LEU A 136 25.87 5.91 9.65
N SER A 137 25.63 6.87 8.76
CA SER A 137 26.58 7.28 7.73
C SER A 137 27.62 8.26 8.20
N ASN A 138 27.33 9.03 9.27
CA ASN A 138 28.15 10.15 9.75
C ASN A 138 28.38 11.25 8.69
N ILE A 139 27.43 11.45 7.78
CA ILE A 139 27.41 12.52 6.78
C ILE A 139 26.12 13.33 6.88
N GLU A 140 26.16 14.59 6.38
CA GLU A 140 25.12 15.60 6.63
C GLU A 140 24.09 15.66 5.49
N PHE A 141 22.81 15.64 5.86
CA PHE A 141 21.69 15.79 4.94
C PHE A 141 21.70 17.13 4.20
N ASN A 142 21.29 17.11 2.92
CA ASN A 142 21.28 18.29 2.02
C ASN A 142 22.65 18.96 1.80
N LYS A 143 23.73 18.27 2.16
CA LYS A 143 25.10 18.69 1.93
C LYS A 143 25.93 17.56 1.36
N ASP A 144 25.95 16.42 2.05
CA ASP A 144 26.74 15.25 1.69
C ASP A 144 25.89 14.17 1.01
N PHE A 145 24.62 14.03 1.42
CA PHE A 145 23.63 13.14 0.78
C PHE A 145 22.28 13.86 0.70
N PHE A 146 21.36 13.27 -0.09
CA PHE A 146 20.07 13.88 -0.39
C PHE A 146 18.96 12.85 -0.30
N CYS A 147 17.71 13.35 -0.15
CA CYS A 147 16.54 12.49 -0.16
C CYS A 147 15.54 12.91 -1.23
N GLY A 148 14.76 11.92 -1.66
CA GLY A 148 13.56 12.08 -2.47
C GLY A 148 12.41 11.29 -1.89
N TYR A 149 11.20 11.60 -2.35
CA TYR A 149 10.01 10.80 -2.09
C TYR A 149 9.19 10.67 -3.36
N SER A 150 8.79 9.44 -3.66
CA SER A 150 8.00 9.12 -4.84
C SER A 150 7.01 8.03 -4.50
N PRO A 151 5.76 8.36 -4.13
CA PRO A 151 4.80 7.37 -3.65
C PRO A 151 4.47 6.30 -4.69
N GLU A 152 4.34 5.06 -4.23
CA GLU A 152 3.78 4.00 -5.06
C GLU A 152 2.28 4.13 -5.17
N ARG A 153 1.76 3.94 -6.39
CA ARG A 153 0.36 4.12 -6.75
C ARG A 153 -0.24 2.91 -7.48
N ILE A 154 0.52 1.79 -7.56
CA ILE A 154 0.00 0.55 -8.13
C ILE A 154 -1.10 -0.04 -7.24
N ASN A 155 -1.94 -0.82 -7.89
CA ASN A 155 -2.96 -1.59 -7.24
C ASN A 155 -2.60 -3.08 -7.45
N PRO A 156 -2.15 -3.82 -6.41
CA PRO A 156 -1.74 -5.20 -6.55
C PRO A 156 -2.76 -6.03 -7.33
N GLY A 157 -2.27 -6.86 -8.26
CA GLY A 157 -3.13 -7.66 -9.16
C GLY A 157 -3.70 -6.90 -10.36
N ASP A 158 -3.51 -5.59 -10.50
CA ASP A 158 -3.95 -4.81 -11.66
C ASP A 158 -2.90 -4.90 -12.78
N ARG A 159 -3.22 -5.68 -13.81
CA ARG A 159 -2.34 -5.90 -14.97
C ARG A 159 -2.40 -4.78 -16.01
N GLU A 160 -3.39 -3.91 -15.94
CA GLU A 160 -3.55 -2.78 -16.86
C GLU A 160 -2.76 -1.57 -16.37
N HIS A 161 -2.87 -1.24 -15.08
CA HIS A 161 -2.21 -0.10 -14.44
C HIS A 161 -0.91 -0.52 -13.73
N THR A 162 0.06 -0.96 -14.53
CA THR A 162 1.38 -1.38 -14.02
C THR A 162 2.22 -0.18 -13.60
N VAL A 163 3.30 -0.42 -12.83
CA VAL A 163 4.19 0.63 -12.30
C VAL A 163 4.67 1.63 -13.35
N THR A 164 4.89 1.21 -14.59
CA THR A 164 5.36 2.08 -15.68
C THR A 164 4.25 2.86 -16.38
N LYS A 165 2.98 2.46 -16.20
CA LYS A 165 1.79 3.02 -16.89
C LYS A 165 0.98 3.98 -16.02
N ILE A 166 1.36 4.19 -14.77
CA ILE A 166 0.72 5.15 -13.86
C ILE A 166 1.61 6.39 -13.78
N LEU A 167 1.01 7.59 -13.91
CA LEU A 167 1.71 8.85 -13.70
C LEU A 167 2.34 8.87 -12.30
N LYS A 168 3.65 9.03 -12.22
CA LYS A 168 4.43 8.95 -10.98
C LYS A 168 4.61 10.34 -10.37
N VAL A 169 4.31 10.50 -9.09
CA VAL A 169 4.65 11.71 -8.34
C VAL A 169 6.11 11.61 -7.91
N THR A 170 6.87 12.67 -8.09
CA THR A 170 8.29 12.74 -7.71
C THR A 170 8.56 13.99 -6.89
N SER A 171 9.55 13.94 -6.02
CA SER A 171 9.99 15.08 -5.21
C SER A 171 11.42 14.90 -4.72
N GLY A 172 12.04 15.96 -4.25
CA GLY A 172 13.38 15.92 -3.69
C GLY A 172 13.60 16.95 -2.60
N SER A 173 14.67 16.77 -1.84
CA SER A 173 15.03 17.59 -0.69
C SER A 173 15.62 18.96 -1.07
N SER A 174 16.01 19.15 -2.34
CA SER A 174 16.30 20.45 -2.95
C SER A 174 15.73 20.50 -4.37
N PRO A 175 15.60 21.67 -5.01
CA PRO A 175 15.15 21.79 -6.39
C PRO A 175 16.00 20.95 -7.37
N GLU A 176 17.31 20.92 -7.19
CA GLU A 176 18.24 20.17 -8.03
C GLU A 176 18.05 18.67 -7.86
N VAL A 177 17.89 18.19 -6.64
CA VAL A 177 17.63 16.79 -6.32
C VAL A 177 16.26 16.37 -6.82
N ALA A 178 15.25 17.22 -6.68
CA ALA A 178 13.90 16.97 -7.20
C ALA A 178 13.92 16.72 -8.71
N ILE A 179 14.69 17.52 -9.47
CA ILE A 179 14.89 17.32 -10.92
C ILE A 179 15.61 15.99 -11.20
N GLN A 180 16.67 15.65 -10.43
CA GLN A 180 17.41 14.39 -10.61
C GLN A 180 16.53 13.17 -10.36
N VAL A 181 15.69 13.22 -9.32
CA VAL A 181 14.71 12.17 -9.00
C VAL A 181 13.68 12.06 -10.11
N ASP A 182 13.14 13.18 -10.57
CA ASP A 182 12.14 13.22 -11.64
C ASP A 182 12.70 12.66 -12.97
N GLU A 183 13.90 13.04 -13.34
CA GLU A 183 14.60 12.52 -14.53
C GLU A 183 14.90 11.01 -14.40
N LEU A 184 15.21 10.52 -13.20
CA LEU A 184 15.41 9.10 -12.96
C LEU A 184 14.14 8.31 -13.27
N TYR A 185 13.00 8.73 -12.71
CA TYR A 185 11.73 8.03 -12.93
C TYR A 185 11.22 8.15 -14.38
N LYS A 186 11.43 9.27 -15.06
CA LYS A 186 11.12 9.43 -16.49
C LYS A 186 11.80 8.40 -17.38
N GLU A 187 12.92 7.83 -16.95
CA GLU A 187 13.59 6.78 -17.72
C GLU A 187 12.75 5.49 -17.80
N VAL A 188 11.92 5.21 -16.81
CA VAL A 188 11.18 3.94 -16.72
C VAL A 188 9.66 4.12 -16.71
N ILE A 189 9.16 5.29 -16.31
CA ILE A 189 7.72 5.58 -16.25
C ILE A 189 7.24 6.16 -17.58
N THR A 190 6.50 5.39 -18.34
CA THR A 190 5.99 5.80 -19.67
C THR A 190 4.79 6.72 -19.60
N ALA A 191 4.03 6.69 -18.49
CA ALA A 191 2.88 7.57 -18.26
C ALA A 191 3.25 9.01 -17.89
N GLY A 192 4.56 9.29 -17.69
CA GLY A 192 5.06 10.59 -17.27
C GLY A 192 5.13 10.76 -15.76
N THR A 193 5.61 11.92 -15.34
CA THR A 193 5.81 12.28 -13.93
C THR A 193 5.15 13.59 -13.58
N TYR A 194 4.85 13.77 -12.30
CA TYR A 194 4.44 15.04 -11.69
C TYR A 194 5.44 15.42 -10.62
N LEU A 195 6.20 16.48 -10.85
CA LEU A 195 7.18 16.99 -9.91
C LEU A 195 6.47 17.81 -8.82
N ALA A 196 6.37 17.24 -7.63
CA ALA A 196 5.78 17.90 -6.47
C ALA A 196 6.76 18.96 -5.90
N PRO A 197 6.25 20.06 -5.33
CA PRO A 197 7.10 21.17 -4.85
C PRO A 197 7.93 20.81 -3.61
N SER A 198 7.60 19.74 -2.89
CA SER A 198 8.39 19.26 -1.74
C SER A 198 8.07 17.79 -1.44
N ILE A 199 8.94 17.16 -0.65
CA ILE A 199 8.73 15.80 -0.10
C ILE A 199 7.41 15.74 0.67
N LYS A 200 7.16 16.67 1.60
CA LYS A 200 5.93 16.70 2.41
C LYS A 200 4.64 16.80 1.58
N VAL A 201 4.68 17.51 0.44
CA VAL A 201 3.52 17.56 -0.47
C VAL A 201 3.32 16.22 -1.17
N ALA A 202 4.38 15.55 -1.59
CA ALA A 202 4.27 14.24 -2.23
C ALA A 202 3.80 13.15 -1.24
N GLU A 203 4.27 13.17 0.00
CA GLU A 203 3.79 12.32 1.10
C GLU A 203 2.29 12.56 1.38
N ALA A 204 1.87 13.84 1.49
CA ALA A 204 0.47 14.20 1.69
C ALA A 204 -0.41 13.71 0.53
N ALA A 205 0.03 13.87 -0.71
CA ALA A 205 -0.72 13.44 -1.89
C ALA A 205 -1.06 11.94 -1.83
N LYS A 206 -0.12 11.10 -1.40
CA LYS A 206 -0.33 9.66 -1.29
C LYS A 206 -1.44 9.30 -0.29
N VAL A 207 -1.36 9.81 0.93
CA VAL A 207 -2.33 9.44 1.97
C VAL A 207 -3.73 9.95 1.69
N ILE A 208 -3.89 11.13 1.02
CA ILE A 208 -5.22 11.65 0.71
C ILE A 208 -5.90 10.89 -0.43
N GLU A 209 -5.18 10.25 -1.35
CA GLU A 209 -5.79 9.44 -2.42
C GLU A 209 -6.66 8.31 -1.84
N ASN A 210 -6.13 7.58 -0.86
CA ASN A 210 -6.83 6.50 -0.21
C ASN A 210 -7.81 6.98 0.88
N THR A 211 -7.47 8.04 1.61
CA THR A 211 -8.36 8.65 2.60
C THR A 211 -9.64 9.19 1.94
N GLN A 212 -9.51 9.86 0.79
CA GLN A 212 -10.66 10.35 0.03
C GLN A 212 -11.58 9.19 -0.40
N ARG A 213 -11.00 8.09 -0.86
CA ARG A 213 -11.76 6.90 -1.27
C ARG A 213 -12.46 6.27 -0.08
N ASP A 214 -11.78 6.12 1.04
CA ASP A 214 -12.34 5.59 2.29
C ASP A 214 -13.54 6.40 2.79
N VAL A 215 -13.42 7.72 2.84
CA VAL A 215 -14.50 8.64 3.25
C VAL A 215 -15.70 8.55 2.30
N ASN A 216 -15.46 8.48 0.99
CA ASN A 216 -16.54 8.35 0.02
C ASN A 216 -17.25 6.99 0.10
N ILE A 217 -16.52 5.90 0.37
CA ILE A 217 -17.14 4.58 0.61
C ILE A 217 -17.95 4.62 1.92
N ALA A 218 -17.45 5.27 2.97
CA ALA A 218 -18.17 5.40 4.23
C ALA A 218 -19.50 6.12 4.03
N LEU A 219 -19.54 7.18 3.23
CA LEU A 219 -20.81 7.85 2.87
C LEU A 219 -21.79 6.86 2.20
N ILE A 220 -21.32 6.06 1.23
CA ILE A 220 -22.18 5.09 0.54
C ILE A 220 -22.63 3.96 1.47
N ASN A 221 -21.76 3.51 2.37
CA ASN A 221 -22.10 2.53 3.41
C ASN A 221 -23.17 3.09 4.36
N GLU A 222 -23.03 4.32 4.85
CA GLU A 222 -24.03 4.96 5.69
C GLU A 222 -25.37 5.10 4.97
N LEU A 223 -25.37 5.50 3.68
CA LEU A 223 -26.59 5.54 2.87
C LEU A 223 -27.23 4.16 2.73
N ALA A 224 -26.45 3.09 2.60
CA ALA A 224 -26.98 1.73 2.58
C ALA A 224 -27.67 1.35 3.89
N LEU A 225 -27.11 1.75 5.04
CA LEU A 225 -27.76 1.54 6.35
C LEU A 225 -29.07 2.31 6.48
N ILE A 226 -29.11 3.55 6.02
CA ILE A 226 -30.30 4.40 6.03
C ILE A 226 -31.40 3.82 5.12
N PHE A 227 -31.04 3.46 3.88
CA PHE A 227 -32.02 2.96 2.91
C PHE A 227 -32.55 1.56 3.27
N ASP A 228 -31.73 0.73 3.92
CA ASP A 228 -32.20 -0.54 4.47
C ASP A 228 -33.31 -0.34 5.50
N GLN A 229 -33.17 0.63 6.39
CA GLN A 229 -34.22 0.97 7.36
C GLN A 229 -35.49 1.54 6.72
N MET A 230 -35.33 2.21 5.56
CA MET A 230 -36.45 2.76 4.80
C MET A 230 -37.10 1.76 3.84
N GLY A 231 -36.51 0.56 3.68
CA GLY A 231 -36.98 -0.45 2.72
C GLY A 231 -36.73 -0.04 1.26
N ILE A 232 -35.69 0.77 1.01
CA ILE A 232 -35.29 1.25 -0.32
C ILE A 232 -34.06 0.49 -0.79
N ASP A 233 -34.06 0.06 -2.05
CA ASP A 233 -32.86 -0.58 -2.64
C ASP A 233 -31.77 0.46 -2.93
N THR A 234 -30.67 0.36 -2.21
CA THR A 234 -29.50 1.25 -2.34
C THR A 234 -28.93 1.26 -3.73
N ASN A 235 -28.87 0.09 -4.41
CA ASN A 235 -28.31 0.00 -5.76
C ASN A 235 -29.16 0.77 -6.78
N GLU A 236 -30.51 0.73 -6.65
CA GLU A 236 -31.40 1.48 -7.52
C GLU A 236 -31.25 3.00 -7.29
N VAL A 237 -31.07 3.43 -6.05
CA VAL A 237 -30.78 4.84 -5.75
C VAL A 237 -29.45 5.28 -6.37
N ILE A 238 -28.39 4.48 -6.23
CA ILE A 238 -27.07 4.77 -6.82
C ILE A 238 -27.16 4.82 -8.35
N LYS A 239 -27.88 3.88 -8.98
CA LYS A 239 -28.09 3.89 -10.44
C LYS A 239 -28.79 5.19 -10.89
N ALA A 240 -29.83 5.59 -10.19
CA ALA A 240 -30.55 6.84 -10.49
C ALA A 240 -29.66 8.08 -10.30
N ALA A 241 -28.92 8.17 -9.18
CA ALA A 241 -28.03 9.27 -8.89
C ALA A 241 -26.85 9.34 -9.91
N ALA A 242 -26.35 8.19 -10.37
CA ALA A 242 -25.25 8.09 -11.33
C ALA A 242 -25.63 8.58 -12.75
N THR A 243 -26.89 8.89 -13.01
CA THR A 243 -27.29 9.59 -14.25
C THR A 243 -26.81 11.04 -14.30
N LYS A 244 -26.47 11.62 -13.13
CA LYS A 244 -25.87 12.95 -13.07
C LYS A 244 -24.39 12.88 -13.38
N TRP A 245 -23.93 13.66 -14.33
CA TRP A 245 -22.57 13.63 -14.90
C TRP A 245 -21.44 13.79 -13.89
N ASN A 246 -21.65 14.46 -12.75
CA ASN A 246 -20.63 14.71 -11.72
C ASN A 246 -20.86 13.88 -10.45
N PHE A 247 -21.68 12.84 -10.50
CA PHE A 247 -21.87 11.93 -9.37
C PHE A 247 -20.72 10.89 -9.37
N ILE A 248 -20.02 10.78 -8.24
CA ILE A 248 -18.97 9.78 -8.07
C ILE A 248 -19.65 8.44 -7.72
N LYS A 249 -19.65 7.53 -8.69
CA LYS A 249 -20.29 6.21 -8.52
C LYS A 249 -19.40 5.29 -7.70
N LEU A 250 -19.84 4.98 -6.49
CA LEU A 250 -19.30 3.96 -5.60
C LEU A 250 -20.42 3.02 -5.16
N THR A 251 -20.04 1.84 -4.66
CA THR A 251 -20.98 0.85 -4.12
C THR A 251 -20.69 0.60 -2.65
N PRO A 252 -21.72 0.22 -1.85
CA PRO A 252 -21.49 -0.20 -0.47
C PRO A 252 -20.62 -1.47 -0.42
N GLY A 253 -19.82 -1.61 0.62
CA GLY A 253 -19.01 -2.81 0.78
C GLY A 253 -18.07 -2.76 1.97
N LEU A 254 -17.39 -3.88 2.19
CA LEU A 254 -16.32 -3.99 3.17
C LEU A 254 -15.08 -3.24 2.69
N VAL A 255 -14.40 -2.57 3.61
CA VAL A 255 -13.16 -1.82 3.33
C VAL A 255 -12.02 -2.46 4.09
N GLY A 256 -11.31 -3.35 3.43
CA GLY A 256 -10.12 -4.06 3.93
C GLY A 256 -8.86 -3.77 3.12
N GLY A 257 -7.87 -4.66 3.25
CA GLY A 257 -6.58 -4.57 2.57
C GLY A 257 -5.59 -3.61 3.22
N HIS A 258 -4.44 -3.42 2.54
CA HIS A 258 -3.33 -2.69 3.14
C HIS A 258 -3.31 -1.19 2.84
N CYS A 259 -4.21 -0.67 2.01
CA CYS A 259 -4.17 0.72 1.59
C CYS A 259 -5.37 1.51 2.12
N ILE A 260 -6.59 1.26 1.58
CA ILE A 260 -7.77 2.09 1.88
C ILE A 260 -8.14 2.01 3.38
N GLY A 261 -7.98 0.84 4.00
CA GLY A 261 -8.26 0.64 5.42
C GLY A 261 -7.17 1.15 6.37
N ILE A 262 -5.98 1.48 5.87
CA ILE A 262 -4.78 1.78 6.67
C ILE A 262 -4.32 3.23 6.50
N ASP A 263 -4.17 3.73 5.28
CA ASP A 263 -3.64 5.07 5.00
C ASP A 263 -4.38 6.20 5.75
N PRO A 264 -5.72 6.14 5.97
CA PRO A 264 -6.40 7.15 6.78
C PRO A 264 -5.83 7.29 8.20
N TYR A 265 -5.39 6.19 8.82
CA TYR A 265 -4.80 6.23 10.16
C TYR A 265 -3.45 6.95 10.20
N TYR A 266 -2.67 6.90 9.13
CA TYR A 266 -1.46 7.70 8.98
C TYR A 266 -1.75 9.20 9.06
N LEU A 267 -2.81 9.63 8.34
CA LEU A 267 -3.20 11.04 8.33
C LEU A 267 -3.84 11.47 9.67
N THR A 268 -4.66 10.61 10.28
CA THR A 268 -5.28 10.93 11.58
C THR A 268 -4.23 11.01 12.68
N PHE A 269 -3.26 10.11 12.70
CA PHE A 269 -2.14 10.15 13.65
C PHE A 269 -1.39 11.48 13.56
N LYS A 270 -1.01 11.91 12.34
CA LYS A 270 -0.29 13.18 12.15
C LYS A 270 -1.16 14.39 12.50
N ALA A 271 -2.46 14.35 12.18
CA ALA A 271 -3.38 15.42 12.55
C ALA A 271 -3.47 15.59 14.06
N GLU A 272 -3.58 14.50 14.82
CA GLU A 272 -3.60 14.54 16.30
C GLU A 272 -2.27 15.07 16.87
N GLU A 273 -1.13 14.65 16.30
CA GLU A 273 0.19 15.11 16.70
C GLU A 273 0.35 16.64 16.56
N VAL A 274 -0.24 17.23 15.52
CA VAL A 274 -0.25 18.69 15.32
C VAL A 274 -1.42 19.40 16.02
N GLY A 275 -2.19 18.68 16.86
CA GLY A 275 -3.27 19.24 17.68
C GLY A 275 -4.61 19.39 16.96
N TYR A 276 -4.82 18.74 15.81
CA TYR A 276 -6.09 18.74 15.09
C TYR A 276 -6.83 17.42 15.23
N LYS A 277 -8.10 17.45 15.63
CA LYS A 277 -8.94 16.25 15.71
C LYS A 277 -9.63 15.99 14.35
N PRO A 278 -9.28 14.90 13.64
CA PRO A 278 -9.80 14.63 12.31
C PRO A 278 -11.14 13.88 12.35
N ASP A 279 -12.21 14.52 12.86
CA ASP A 279 -13.51 13.89 13.13
C ASP A 279 -14.11 13.21 11.90
N LEU A 280 -14.06 13.83 10.73
CA LEU A 280 -14.63 13.28 9.49
C LEU A 280 -13.95 11.94 9.13
N ILE A 281 -12.62 11.88 9.16
CA ILE A 281 -11.86 10.70 8.77
C ILE A 281 -12.09 9.57 9.78
N LEU A 282 -12.04 9.89 11.08
CA LEU A 282 -12.28 8.92 12.15
C LEU A 282 -13.69 8.35 12.09
N THR A 283 -14.71 9.20 11.84
CA THR A 283 -16.11 8.76 11.70
C THR A 283 -16.27 7.87 10.46
N ALA A 284 -15.67 8.23 9.34
CA ALA A 284 -15.69 7.39 8.13
C ALA A 284 -15.08 5.99 8.39
N ARG A 285 -13.93 5.93 9.05
CA ARG A 285 -13.34 4.65 9.47
C ARG A 285 -14.26 3.85 10.39
N GLN A 286 -14.93 4.50 11.31
CA GLN A 286 -15.87 3.86 12.23
C GLN A 286 -17.08 3.25 11.49
N ILE A 287 -17.63 3.96 10.51
CA ILE A 287 -18.71 3.47 9.66
C ILE A 287 -18.23 2.25 8.86
N ASN A 288 -17.09 2.36 8.15
CA ASN A 288 -16.55 1.27 7.34
C ASN A 288 -16.22 0.03 8.18
N ASN A 289 -15.62 0.20 9.35
CA ASN A 289 -15.34 -0.91 10.27
C ASN A 289 -16.63 -1.57 10.81
N GLY A 290 -17.71 -0.82 10.98
CA GLY A 290 -19.00 -1.32 11.44
C GLY A 290 -19.76 -2.18 10.43
N MET A 291 -19.35 -2.17 9.14
CA MET A 291 -20.06 -2.90 8.09
C MET A 291 -20.02 -4.41 8.26
N SER A 292 -18.93 -4.97 8.80
CA SER A 292 -18.83 -6.40 9.08
C SER A 292 -19.90 -6.86 10.05
N LYS A 293 -20.07 -6.13 11.15
CA LYS A 293 -21.11 -6.40 12.12
C LYS A 293 -22.51 -6.23 11.53
N TYR A 294 -22.74 -5.20 10.74
CA TYR A 294 -24.04 -4.99 10.07
C TYR A 294 -24.41 -6.17 9.17
N ILE A 295 -23.45 -6.70 8.38
CA ILE A 295 -23.67 -7.85 7.49
C ILE A 295 -24.02 -9.09 8.31
N ALA A 296 -23.29 -9.37 9.38
CA ALA A 296 -23.56 -10.49 10.27
C ALA A 296 -24.97 -10.35 10.92
N ASP A 297 -25.26 -9.21 11.53
CA ASP A 297 -26.57 -8.93 12.17
C ASP A 297 -27.73 -9.09 11.16
N LYS A 298 -27.54 -8.61 9.92
CA LYS A 298 -28.56 -8.74 8.87
C LYS A 298 -28.75 -10.17 8.44
N THR A 299 -27.66 -10.94 8.29
CA THR A 299 -27.72 -12.37 7.98
C THR A 299 -28.54 -13.12 9.03
N ILE A 300 -28.27 -12.88 10.31
CA ILE A 300 -29.00 -13.50 11.42
C ILE A 300 -30.49 -13.11 11.41
N LYS A 301 -30.80 -11.82 11.17
CA LYS A 301 -32.21 -11.37 11.06
C LYS A 301 -32.93 -12.06 9.91
N GLU A 302 -32.34 -12.22 8.76
CA GLU A 302 -32.95 -12.90 7.63
C GLU A 302 -33.11 -14.41 7.89
N MET A 303 -32.16 -15.07 8.57
CA MET A 303 -32.29 -16.46 9.02
C MET A 303 -33.50 -16.61 9.98
N ILE A 304 -33.67 -15.71 10.94
CA ILE A 304 -34.81 -15.72 11.87
C ILE A 304 -36.12 -15.56 11.10
N LYS A 305 -36.23 -14.61 10.18
CA LYS A 305 -37.41 -14.42 9.33
C LYS A 305 -37.74 -15.66 8.50
N ALA A 306 -36.72 -16.39 8.04
CA ALA A 306 -36.86 -17.64 7.31
C ALA A 306 -37.15 -18.85 8.22
N GLY A 307 -37.31 -18.68 9.53
CA GLY A 307 -37.57 -19.72 10.50
C GLY A 307 -36.40 -20.69 10.71
N LYS A 308 -35.18 -20.24 10.44
CA LYS A 308 -33.94 -21.03 10.64
C LYS A 308 -33.44 -20.95 12.08
N THR A 309 -32.88 -22.02 12.58
CA THR A 309 -32.12 -22.01 13.84
C THR A 309 -30.76 -21.42 13.57
N ILE A 310 -30.24 -20.56 14.47
CA ILE A 310 -28.94 -19.94 14.29
C ILE A 310 -27.83 -20.81 14.84
N LYS A 311 -27.94 -21.18 16.12
CA LYS A 311 -26.94 -22.03 16.78
C LYS A 311 -26.83 -23.38 16.11
N GLY A 312 -25.63 -23.74 15.65
CA GLY A 312 -25.33 -24.97 14.94
C GLY A 312 -25.77 -24.98 13.47
N SER A 313 -26.17 -23.85 12.90
CA SER A 313 -26.40 -23.70 11.46
C SER A 313 -25.10 -23.60 10.71
N ASN A 314 -24.97 -24.27 9.57
CA ASN A 314 -23.86 -24.12 8.66
C ASN A 314 -24.10 -22.93 7.73
N ILE A 315 -23.17 -22.00 7.71
CA ILE A 315 -23.16 -20.84 6.81
C ILE A 315 -21.92 -20.94 5.93
N LEU A 316 -22.09 -20.93 4.61
CA LEU A 316 -21.01 -20.90 3.66
C LEU A 316 -20.69 -19.43 3.29
N VAL A 317 -19.46 -19.03 3.54
CA VAL A 317 -18.91 -17.73 3.12
C VAL A 317 -18.14 -17.95 1.81
N LEU A 318 -18.51 -17.22 0.76
CA LEU A 318 -17.86 -17.27 -0.54
C LEU A 318 -16.96 -16.05 -0.73
N GLY A 319 -15.65 -16.27 -0.82
CA GLY A 319 -14.64 -15.24 -0.90
C GLY A 319 -14.16 -14.78 0.49
N VAL A 320 -12.84 -14.80 0.70
CA VAL A 320 -12.20 -14.36 1.95
C VAL A 320 -11.05 -13.38 1.70
N THR A 321 -10.58 -13.28 0.46
CA THR A 321 -9.58 -12.27 0.09
C THR A 321 -10.16 -10.86 0.20
N PHE A 322 -9.29 -9.87 0.39
CA PHE A 322 -9.76 -8.49 0.53
C PHE A 322 -10.22 -7.87 -0.80
N LYS A 323 -9.89 -8.49 -1.92
CA LYS A 323 -10.15 -8.02 -3.28
C LYS A 323 -10.28 -9.18 -4.25
N GLU A 324 -11.08 -9.01 -5.29
CA GLU A 324 -11.19 -9.96 -6.41
C GLU A 324 -9.83 -10.15 -7.13
N ASP A 325 -9.63 -11.33 -7.68
CA ASP A 325 -8.44 -11.71 -8.47
C ASP A 325 -7.09 -11.51 -7.76
N CYS A 326 -7.07 -11.60 -6.42
CA CYS A 326 -5.88 -11.39 -5.62
C CYS A 326 -5.79 -12.42 -4.48
N PRO A 327 -4.70 -13.20 -4.36
CA PRO A 327 -4.56 -14.24 -3.32
C PRO A 327 -4.17 -13.68 -1.95
N ASP A 328 -4.57 -12.46 -1.60
CA ASP A 328 -4.16 -11.77 -0.40
C ASP A 328 -5.32 -11.60 0.59
N MET A 329 -5.14 -12.13 1.80
CA MET A 329 -6.11 -12.06 2.89
C MET A 329 -5.77 -11.02 3.96
N ARG A 330 -4.66 -10.27 3.82
CA ARG A 330 -4.25 -9.33 4.86
C ARG A 330 -5.30 -8.24 5.07
N ASN A 331 -5.68 -8.04 6.33
CA ASN A 331 -6.69 -7.06 6.74
C ASN A 331 -8.04 -7.20 6.02
N THR A 332 -8.40 -8.41 5.55
CA THR A 332 -9.73 -8.62 4.99
C THR A 332 -10.80 -8.46 6.08
N LYS A 333 -11.86 -7.73 5.76
CA LYS A 333 -12.99 -7.51 6.67
C LYS A 333 -14.00 -8.66 6.67
N VAL A 334 -13.79 -9.66 5.82
CA VAL A 334 -14.60 -10.89 5.82
C VAL A 334 -14.37 -11.72 7.09
N ILE A 335 -13.13 -11.70 7.62
CA ILE A 335 -12.82 -12.39 8.88
C ILE A 335 -13.67 -11.81 10.01
N ASP A 336 -13.80 -10.49 10.10
CA ASP A 336 -14.64 -9.85 11.12
C ASP A 336 -16.12 -10.29 10.98
N VAL A 337 -16.63 -10.50 9.74
CA VAL A 337 -17.98 -11.03 9.51
C VAL A 337 -18.09 -12.49 10.01
N ILE A 338 -17.07 -13.31 9.74
CA ILE A 338 -17.02 -14.71 10.18
C ILE A 338 -17.02 -14.80 11.71
N GLU A 339 -16.22 -13.97 12.37
CA GLU A 339 -16.13 -13.93 13.84
C GLU A 339 -17.48 -13.53 14.45
N GLU A 340 -18.11 -12.47 13.96
CA GLU A 340 -19.44 -12.05 14.42
C GLU A 340 -20.49 -13.16 14.21
N LEU A 341 -20.49 -13.87 13.09
CA LEU A 341 -21.41 -14.98 12.85
C LEU A 341 -21.15 -16.18 13.80
N LYS A 342 -19.89 -16.48 14.10
CA LYS A 342 -19.50 -17.52 15.08
C LYS A 342 -19.94 -17.15 16.49
N ASP A 343 -19.92 -15.89 16.88
CA ASP A 343 -20.39 -15.40 18.18
C ASP A 343 -21.90 -15.67 18.38
N PHE A 344 -22.70 -15.70 17.29
CA PHE A 344 -24.08 -16.14 17.32
C PHE A 344 -24.24 -17.66 17.41
N GLY A 345 -23.13 -18.43 17.35
CA GLY A 345 -23.10 -19.90 17.44
C GLY A 345 -23.35 -20.61 16.12
N ALA A 346 -23.18 -19.94 15.00
CA ALA A 346 -23.17 -20.57 13.67
C ALA A 346 -21.83 -21.28 13.41
N GLU A 347 -21.86 -22.32 12.60
CA GLU A 347 -20.69 -23.01 12.05
C GLU A 347 -20.41 -22.42 10.66
N ILE A 348 -19.16 -22.02 10.42
CA ILE A 348 -18.80 -21.30 9.20
C ILE A 348 -17.85 -22.12 8.36
N ASP A 349 -18.27 -22.39 7.14
CA ASP A 349 -17.42 -22.89 6.06
C ASP A 349 -17.01 -21.73 5.16
N VAL A 350 -15.75 -21.74 4.70
CA VAL A 350 -15.21 -20.70 3.81
C VAL A 350 -14.73 -21.35 2.52
N TYR A 351 -15.06 -20.74 1.40
CA TYR A 351 -14.53 -21.13 0.09
C TYR A 351 -14.02 -19.92 -0.68
N ASP A 352 -12.77 -19.99 -1.08
CA ASP A 352 -12.16 -19.01 -1.97
C ASP A 352 -11.19 -19.73 -2.92
N PRO A 353 -11.32 -19.57 -4.26
CA PRO A 353 -10.44 -20.25 -5.21
C PRO A 353 -9.01 -19.70 -5.28
N TRP A 354 -8.75 -18.56 -4.66
CA TRP A 354 -7.45 -17.87 -4.64
C TRP A 354 -6.62 -18.15 -3.39
N VAL A 355 -7.17 -18.88 -2.42
CA VAL A 355 -6.51 -19.14 -1.14
C VAL A 355 -6.19 -20.62 -1.02
N ASP A 356 -4.96 -20.93 -0.64
CA ASP A 356 -4.55 -22.30 -0.33
C ASP A 356 -5.21 -22.81 0.95
N HIS A 357 -5.48 -24.11 1.01
CA HIS A 357 -6.21 -24.78 2.08
C HIS A 357 -5.33 -25.15 3.30
N GLU A 358 -4.31 -24.35 3.63
CA GLU A 358 -3.51 -24.56 4.85
C GLU A 358 -3.96 -23.71 6.03
#